data_967a6f6b0549b45044cc9c25cdfdbccc
#
_entry.id   967a6f6b0549b45044cc9c25cdfdbccc
#
_cell.length_a   1.000
_cell.length_b   1.000
_cell.length_c   1.000
_cell.angle_alpha   90.00
_cell.angle_beta   90.00
_cell.angle_gamma   90.00
#
_symmetry.space_group_name_H-M   'P 1'
#
loop_
_entity.id
_entity.type
_entity.pdbx_description
1 polymer ?
#
loop_
_entity_poly.entity_id
_entity_poly.type
_entity_poly.pdbx_seq_one_letter_code
_entity_poly.pdbx_strand_id
1 'polypeptide(L)'
;MSKRLYVAYGSNLNIQQMASRCPGAKLYGTGVIENFELQFKGQPHGAFATIAPKDGASVPVAVWEISKRNEQALDRYEGYPSHYFKQDVPVQLDGKEVTAMVYVMNLKMDFGLPAPYYYDVVREGYEDCGLDPAALEQALRESTAQFYGSHWPHQESIFRFESDAELDEDELEEDDDPDLDEDEPELDETDPFYFSEGMHL
;
A
#
# COMPACT_ATOMS: atom_id res chain seq x y z
N MET A 1 -12.00 28.33 15.95
CA MET A 1 -11.16 27.92 14.83
C MET A 1 -12.01 27.02 13.94
N SER A 2 -12.03 27.23 12.63
CA SER A 2 -12.80 26.37 11.73
C SER A 2 -12.17 24.98 11.73
N LYS A 3 -12.99 23.96 11.95
CA LYS A 3 -12.64 22.56 11.86
C LYS A 3 -13.08 22.03 10.50
N ARG A 4 -12.35 21.06 9.96
CA ARG A 4 -12.66 20.39 8.70
C ARG A 4 -12.65 18.88 8.91
N LEU A 5 -13.52 18.18 8.21
CA LEU A 5 -13.47 16.72 8.15
C LEU A 5 -12.47 16.29 7.07
N TYR A 6 -11.63 15.35 7.42
CA TYR A 6 -10.58 14.77 6.57
C TYR A 6 -10.71 13.26 6.55
N VAL A 7 -10.63 12.67 5.38
CA VAL A 7 -10.69 11.22 5.15
C VAL A 7 -9.29 10.63 5.08
N ALA A 8 -9.03 9.60 5.88
CA ALA A 8 -7.87 8.73 5.80
C ALA A 8 -8.27 7.34 5.31
N TYR A 9 -7.50 6.80 4.37
CA TYR A 9 -7.63 5.44 3.82
C TYR A 9 -6.27 4.72 3.70
N GLY A 10 -5.16 5.44 3.93
CA GLY A 10 -3.78 4.94 3.94
C GLY A 10 -3.13 5.08 5.31
N SER A 11 -1.84 5.45 5.36
CA SER A 11 -1.07 5.52 6.62
C SER A 11 -1.62 6.46 7.69
N ASN A 12 -2.50 7.41 7.33
CA ASN A 12 -3.20 8.29 8.27
C ASN A 12 -4.39 7.61 8.99
N LEU A 13 -4.67 6.34 8.69
CA LEU A 13 -5.53 5.47 9.51
C LEU A 13 -4.84 5.13 10.83
N ASN A 14 -3.51 4.93 10.82
CA ASN A 14 -2.73 4.61 12.01
C ASN A 14 -2.79 5.76 13.00
N ILE A 15 -3.32 5.50 14.19
CA ILE A 15 -3.60 6.53 15.22
C ILE A 15 -2.31 7.20 15.68
N GLN A 16 -1.22 6.44 15.83
CA GLN A 16 0.07 6.97 16.28
C GLN A 16 0.68 7.89 15.22
N GLN A 17 0.62 7.50 13.95
CA GLN A 17 1.07 8.32 12.82
C GLN A 17 0.27 9.63 12.76
N MET A 18 -1.05 9.53 12.88
CA MET A 18 -1.94 10.69 12.83
C MET A 18 -1.73 11.62 14.02
N ALA A 19 -1.52 11.10 15.22
CA ALA A 19 -1.21 11.89 16.41
C ALA A 19 0.10 12.69 16.27
N SER A 20 1.11 12.10 15.61
CA SER A 20 2.39 12.75 15.33
C SER A 20 2.26 13.86 14.27
N ARG A 21 1.58 13.55 13.15
CA ARG A 21 1.42 14.48 12.01
C ARG A 21 0.47 15.63 12.30
N CYS A 22 -0.60 15.33 13.04
CA CYS A 22 -1.73 16.23 13.30
C CYS A 22 -2.07 16.27 14.79
N PRO A 23 -1.21 16.85 15.65
CA PRO A 23 -1.50 16.96 17.08
C PRO A 23 -2.85 17.60 17.34
N GLY A 24 -3.69 16.95 18.14
CA GLY A 24 -5.02 17.42 18.51
C GLY A 24 -6.11 17.16 17.46
N ALA A 25 -5.82 16.46 16.37
CA ALA A 25 -6.86 15.87 15.52
C ALA A 25 -7.68 14.86 16.32
N LYS A 26 -8.96 14.72 15.97
CA LYS A 26 -9.87 13.80 16.65
C LYS A 26 -10.49 12.87 15.63
N LEU A 27 -10.50 11.57 15.94
CA LEU A 27 -11.27 10.63 15.16
C LEU A 27 -12.76 11.00 15.30
N TYR A 28 -13.39 11.32 14.18
CA TYR A 28 -14.81 11.68 14.10
C TYR A 28 -15.68 10.43 13.97
N GLY A 29 -15.20 9.43 13.24
CA GLY A 29 -15.83 8.13 13.04
C GLY A 29 -15.18 7.35 11.92
N THR A 30 -15.69 6.14 11.71
CA THR A 30 -15.28 5.26 10.59
C THR A 30 -16.48 5.02 9.67
N GLY A 31 -16.21 4.75 8.39
CA GLY A 31 -17.27 4.56 7.42
C GLY A 31 -16.71 4.11 6.07
N VAL A 32 -17.44 4.39 5.00
CA VAL A 32 -17.05 4.00 3.64
C VAL A 32 -17.24 5.16 2.65
N ILE A 33 -16.34 5.20 1.65
CA ILE A 33 -16.56 5.97 0.43
C ILE A 33 -17.09 5.00 -0.62
N GLU A 34 -18.29 5.25 -1.13
CA GLU A 34 -18.90 4.43 -2.17
C GLU A 34 -18.41 4.81 -3.56
N ASN A 35 -18.45 3.85 -4.49
CA ASN A 35 -18.01 3.98 -5.89
C ASN A 35 -16.54 4.36 -6.06
N PHE A 36 -15.71 3.92 -5.13
CA PHE A 36 -14.26 3.99 -5.20
C PHE A 36 -13.63 2.65 -4.84
N GLU A 37 -12.44 2.40 -5.36
CA GLU A 37 -11.57 1.30 -4.96
C GLU A 37 -10.24 1.81 -4.41
N LEU A 38 -9.65 1.06 -3.51
CA LEU A 38 -8.30 1.30 -3.00
C LEU A 38 -7.27 0.70 -3.95
N GLN A 39 -6.22 1.46 -4.27
CA GLN A 39 -5.14 1.05 -5.15
C GLN A 39 -3.78 1.41 -4.54
N PHE A 40 -2.72 0.69 -4.97
CA PHE A 40 -1.33 1.07 -4.70
C PHE A 40 -0.66 1.54 -5.99
N LYS A 41 -0.20 2.80 -5.98
CA LYS A 41 0.39 3.45 -7.15
C LYS A 41 1.66 4.22 -6.79
N GLY A 42 2.50 4.48 -7.82
CA GLY A 42 3.72 5.26 -7.68
C GLY A 42 4.96 4.51 -8.11
N GLN A 43 5.96 4.44 -7.24
CA GLN A 43 7.20 3.71 -7.54
C GLN A 43 6.97 2.20 -7.59
N PRO A 44 7.71 1.45 -8.43
CA PRO A 44 7.55 0.00 -8.59
C PRO A 44 7.58 -0.79 -7.26
N HIS A 45 8.45 -0.44 -6.33
CA HIS A 45 8.64 -1.08 -5.03
C HIS A 45 8.54 -0.10 -3.85
N GLY A 46 7.74 0.93 -4.00
CA GLY A 46 7.53 1.97 -2.99
C GLY A 46 6.22 2.71 -3.25
N ALA A 47 5.21 1.95 -3.73
CA ALA A 47 3.88 2.49 -4.01
C ALA A 47 3.15 2.89 -2.73
N PHE A 48 2.31 3.91 -2.85
CA PHE A 48 1.45 4.39 -1.78
C PHE A 48 -0.02 4.17 -2.11
N ALA A 49 -0.84 4.13 -1.07
CA ALA A 49 -2.28 4.01 -1.19
C ALA A 49 -2.89 5.24 -1.88
N THR A 50 -3.81 5.00 -2.78
CA THR A 50 -4.71 5.99 -3.38
C THR A 50 -6.08 5.38 -3.61
N ILE A 51 -7.08 6.21 -3.91
CA ILE A 51 -8.41 5.76 -4.31
C ILE A 51 -8.70 6.18 -5.74
N ALA A 52 -9.42 5.33 -6.46
CA ALA A 52 -9.84 5.59 -7.83
C ALA A 52 -11.34 5.32 -7.98
N PRO A 53 -12.07 6.06 -8.84
CA PRO A 53 -13.49 5.77 -9.11
C PRO A 53 -13.67 4.35 -9.66
N LYS A 54 -14.63 3.61 -9.06
CA LYS A 54 -15.04 2.26 -9.50
C LYS A 54 -16.48 2.02 -9.05
N ASP A 55 -17.38 2.00 -10.01
CA ASP A 55 -18.81 1.79 -9.72
C ASP A 55 -19.05 0.50 -8.92
N GLY A 56 -19.84 0.60 -7.87
CA GLY A 56 -20.22 -0.51 -7.00
C GLY A 56 -19.15 -0.99 -6.03
N ALA A 57 -17.93 -0.43 -6.06
CA ALA A 57 -16.91 -0.69 -5.05
C ALA A 57 -17.04 0.28 -3.87
N SER A 58 -16.37 -0.04 -2.76
CA SER A 58 -16.32 0.83 -1.59
C SER A 58 -14.97 0.74 -0.89
N VAL A 59 -14.54 1.86 -0.29
CA VAL A 59 -13.29 1.94 0.46
C VAL A 59 -13.59 2.24 1.92
N PRO A 60 -13.19 1.36 2.87
CA PRO A 60 -13.25 1.66 4.29
C PRO A 60 -12.33 2.82 4.66
N VAL A 61 -12.81 3.74 5.49
CA VAL A 61 -12.09 4.97 5.82
C VAL A 61 -12.29 5.36 7.29
N ALA A 62 -11.32 6.12 7.81
CA ALA A 62 -11.52 6.92 9.01
C ALA A 62 -11.72 8.39 8.64
N VAL A 63 -12.62 9.06 9.33
CA VAL A 63 -12.85 10.51 9.20
C VAL A 63 -12.29 11.19 10.44
N TRP A 64 -11.42 12.17 10.22
CA TRP A 64 -10.80 12.96 11.27
C TRP A 64 -11.32 14.39 11.27
N GLU A 65 -11.56 14.93 12.44
CA GLU A 65 -11.78 16.36 12.62
C GLU A 65 -10.41 17.03 12.79
N ILE A 66 -10.02 17.87 11.83
CA ILE A 66 -8.71 18.53 11.79
C ILE A 66 -8.84 20.06 11.85
N SER A 67 -7.80 20.71 12.38
CA SER A 67 -7.65 22.17 12.35
C SER A 67 -7.00 22.61 11.05
N LYS A 68 -7.05 23.92 10.73
CA LYS A 68 -6.33 24.50 9.59
C LYS A 68 -4.80 24.24 9.66
N ARG A 69 -4.22 24.20 10.87
CA ARG A 69 -2.81 23.88 11.08
C ARG A 69 -2.50 22.42 10.73
N ASN A 70 -3.38 21.50 11.12
CA ASN A 70 -3.26 20.10 10.74
C ASN A 70 -3.36 19.93 9.22
N GLU A 71 -4.32 20.58 8.57
CA GLU A 71 -4.44 20.55 7.11
C GLU A 71 -3.16 21.00 6.42
N GLN A 72 -2.53 22.10 6.88
CA GLN A 72 -1.24 22.55 6.36
C GLN A 72 -0.08 21.57 6.60
N ALA A 73 -0.13 20.80 7.69
CA ALA A 73 0.84 19.75 7.96
C ALA A 73 0.65 18.56 7.00
N LEU A 74 -0.61 18.17 6.77
CA LEU A 74 -0.97 17.14 5.79
C LEU A 74 -0.60 17.58 4.37
N ASP A 75 -0.83 18.84 3.99
CA ASP A 75 -0.42 19.37 2.68
C ASP A 75 1.06 19.13 2.38
N ARG A 76 1.91 19.39 3.38
CA ARG A 76 3.35 19.13 3.24
C ARG A 76 3.67 17.64 3.20
N TYR A 77 3.01 16.85 4.04
CA TYR A 77 3.23 15.42 4.11
C TYR A 77 2.83 14.71 2.81
N GLU A 78 1.66 15.05 2.26
CA GLU A 78 1.13 14.47 1.01
C GLU A 78 1.77 15.07 -0.26
N GLY A 79 2.60 16.10 -0.12
CA GLY A 79 3.21 16.79 -1.26
C GLY A 79 2.17 17.49 -2.14
N TYR A 80 1.10 18.04 -1.51
CA TYR A 80 0.09 18.82 -2.22
C TYR A 80 0.67 20.13 -2.76
N PRO A 81 0.34 20.54 -4.00
CA PRO A 81 -0.56 19.87 -4.98
C PRO A 81 0.17 18.96 -5.98
N SER A 82 1.48 18.69 -5.81
CA SER A 82 2.31 18.06 -6.84
C SER A 82 2.12 16.55 -6.92
N HIS A 83 2.00 15.85 -5.78
CA HIS A 83 1.84 14.39 -5.70
C HIS A 83 0.39 13.99 -5.47
N TYR A 84 -0.27 14.67 -4.54
CA TYR A 84 -1.68 14.48 -4.25
C TYR A 84 -2.46 15.77 -4.48
N PHE A 85 -3.70 15.65 -4.88
CA PHE A 85 -4.66 16.75 -4.94
C PHE A 85 -5.78 16.53 -3.93
N LYS A 86 -6.49 17.59 -3.56
CA LYS A 86 -7.61 17.55 -2.64
C LYS A 86 -8.93 17.51 -3.41
N GLN A 87 -9.87 16.71 -2.92
CA GLN A 87 -11.27 16.78 -3.31
C GLN A 87 -12.17 16.55 -2.11
N ASP A 88 -13.40 17.03 -2.18
CA ASP A 88 -14.43 16.72 -1.19
C ASP A 88 -15.24 15.53 -1.71
N VAL A 89 -15.48 14.54 -0.84
CA VAL A 89 -16.23 13.31 -1.17
C VAL A 89 -17.32 13.07 -0.14
N PRO A 90 -18.45 12.46 -0.54
CA PRO A 90 -19.43 11.94 0.40
C PRO A 90 -18.87 10.69 1.09
N VAL A 91 -19.06 10.58 2.39
CA VAL A 91 -18.69 9.43 3.22
C VAL A 91 -19.91 8.97 4.00
N GLN A 92 -20.20 7.69 3.95
CA GLN A 92 -21.26 7.06 4.73
C GLN A 92 -20.74 6.66 6.11
N LEU A 93 -21.23 7.32 7.16
CA LEU A 93 -20.89 7.09 8.57
C LEU A 93 -22.16 6.71 9.34
N ASP A 94 -22.28 5.47 9.81
CA ASP A 94 -23.42 5.01 10.64
C ASP A 94 -24.79 5.41 10.08
N GLY A 95 -24.96 5.25 8.76
CA GLY A 95 -26.20 5.59 8.06
C GLY A 95 -26.42 7.09 7.83
N LYS A 96 -25.42 7.92 8.05
CA LYS A 96 -25.42 9.35 7.74
C LYS A 96 -24.35 9.66 6.71
N GLU A 97 -24.69 10.52 5.75
CA GLU A 97 -23.72 11.04 4.79
C GLU A 97 -23.08 12.33 5.32
N VAL A 98 -21.79 12.40 5.28
CA VAL A 98 -21.01 13.62 5.56
C VAL A 98 -20.10 13.92 4.38
N THR A 99 -19.84 15.20 4.12
CA THR A 99 -18.84 15.61 3.13
C THR A 99 -17.51 15.84 3.82
N ALA A 100 -16.46 15.20 3.35
CA ALA A 100 -15.12 15.32 3.92
C ALA A 100 -14.05 15.45 2.83
N MET A 101 -12.96 16.14 3.13
CA MET A 101 -11.83 16.33 2.25
C MET A 101 -10.95 15.08 2.24
N VAL A 102 -10.50 14.67 1.07
CA VAL A 102 -9.58 13.55 0.86
C VAL A 102 -8.39 13.98 -0.01
N TYR A 103 -7.21 13.42 0.25
CA TYR A 103 -6.09 13.51 -0.68
C TYR A 103 -6.14 12.32 -1.63
N VAL A 104 -6.01 12.57 -2.93
CA VAL A 104 -6.00 11.55 -3.97
C VAL A 104 -4.75 11.73 -4.82
N MET A 105 -4.00 10.67 -5.04
CA MET A 105 -2.82 10.69 -5.90
C MET A 105 -3.21 10.94 -7.36
N ASN A 106 -2.30 11.48 -8.15
CA ASN A 106 -2.48 11.56 -9.59
C ASN A 106 -2.66 10.15 -10.16
N LEU A 107 -3.86 9.84 -10.66
CA LEU A 107 -4.23 8.51 -11.16
C LEU A 107 -3.47 8.07 -12.42
N LYS A 108 -2.70 8.99 -13.05
CA LYS A 108 -1.76 8.64 -14.13
C LYS A 108 -0.50 7.91 -13.66
N MET A 109 -0.25 7.90 -12.34
CA MET A 109 0.83 7.08 -11.79
C MET A 109 0.55 5.60 -12.03
N ASP A 110 1.61 4.84 -12.32
CA ASP A 110 1.51 3.39 -12.56
C ASP A 110 1.20 2.62 -11.26
N PHE A 111 0.67 1.41 -11.42
CA PHE A 111 0.57 0.49 -10.30
C PHE A 111 1.97 0.09 -9.83
N GLY A 112 2.11 -0.13 -8.51
CA GLY A 112 3.34 -0.55 -7.88
C GLY A 112 3.07 -1.38 -6.63
N LEU A 113 4.14 -1.93 -6.07
CA LEU A 113 4.08 -2.71 -4.84
C LEU A 113 4.40 -1.80 -3.65
N PRO A 114 3.57 -1.77 -2.61
CA PRO A 114 3.91 -1.03 -1.39
C PRO A 114 5.14 -1.64 -0.73
N ALA A 115 6.00 -0.80 -0.16
CA ALA A 115 7.06 -1.30 0.71
C ALA A 115 6.44 -2.04 1.92
N PRO A 116 7.01 -3.18 2.39
CA PRO A 116 6.43 -3.96 3.48
C PRO A 116 6.11 -3.12 4.72
N TYR A 117 7.05 -2.30 5.16
CA TYR A 117 6.85 -1.39 6.29
C TYR A 117 5.66 -0.44 6.11
N TYR A 118 5.48 0.13 4.91
CA TYR A 118 4.34 1.01 4.63
C TYR A 118 3.02 0.25 4.68
N TYR A 119 2.99 -0.95 4.10
CA TYR A 119 1.81 -1.81 4.13
C TYR A 119 1.42 -2.18 5.58
N ASP A 120 2.41 -2.54 6.42
CA ASP A 120 2.19 -2.86 7.83
C ASP A 120 1.60 -1.67 8.60
N VAL A 121 2.10 -0.44 8.37
CA VAL A 121 1.54 0.78 8.98
C VAL A 121 0.08 0.99 8.57
N VAL A 122 -0.27 0.74 7.31
CA VAL A 122 -1.67 0.85 6.84
C VAL A 122 -2.53 -0.24 7.49
N ARG A 123 -2.04 -1.48 7.56
CA ARG A 123 -2.73 -2.61 8.19
C ARG A 123 -3.00 -2.36 9.67
N GLU A 124 -1.99 -1.89 10.41
CA GLU A 124 -2.18 -1.45 11.80
C GLU A 124 -3.25 -0.35 11.92
N GLY A 125 -3.28 0.59 10.96
CA GLY A 125 -4.31 1.62 10.92
C GLY A 125 -5.73 1.07 10.71
N TYR A 126 -5.88 0.00 9.91
CA TYR A 126 -7.15 -0.73 9.79
C TYR A 126 -7.56 -1.35 11.12
N GLU A 127 -6.62 -1.99 11.84
CA GLU A 127 -6.84 -2.55 13.17
C GLU A 127 -7.21 -1.45 14.19
N ASP A 128 -6.44 -0.34 14.24
CA ASP A 128 -6.68 0.81 15.11
C ASP A 128 -8.09 1.41 14.95
N CYS A 129 -8.59 1.43 13.71
CA CYS A 129 -9.89 1.99 13.36
C CYS A 129 -11.03 0.95 13.34
N GLY A 130 -10.74 -0.33 13.61
CA GLY A 130 -11.73 -1.41 13.55
C GLY A 130 -12.31 -1.63 12.15
N LEU A 131 -11.51 -1.39 11.10
CA LEU A 131 -11.90 -1.59 9.70
C LEU A 131 -11.62 -3.04 9.26
N ASP A 132 -12.41 -3.54 8.30
CA ASP A 132 -12.18 -4.88 7.73
C ASP A 132 -10.91 -4.90 6.87
N PRO A 133 -9.88 -5.68 7.22
CA PRO A 133 -8.64 -5.76 6.46
C PRO A 133 -8.81 -6.41 5.07
N ALA A 134 -9.90 -7.11 4.80
CA ALA A 134 -10.16 -7.75 3.52
C ALA A 134 -10.10 -6.76 2.34
N ALA A 135 -10.56 -5.52 2.54
CA ALA A 135 -10.48 -4.47 1.53
C ALA A 135 -9.03 -4.07 1.20
N LEU A 136 -8.16 -3.99 2.23
CA LEU A 136 -6.74 -3.69 2.05
C LEU A 136 -6.01 -4.83 1.35
N GLU A 137 -6.29 -6.08 1.74
CA GLU A 137 -5.72 -7.29 1.11
C GLU A 137 -6.15 -7.41 -0.35
N GLN A 138 -7.42 -7.11 -0.66
CA GLN A 138 -7.90 -7.10 -2.03
C GLN A 138 -7.19 -6.04 -2.85
N ALA A 139 -7.04 -4.82 -2.33
CA ALA A 139 -6.32 -3.75 -3.01
C ALA A 139 -4.86 -4.14 -3.31
N LEU A 140 -4.17 -4.82 -2.38
CA LEU A 140 -2.83 -5.33 -2.61
C LEU A 140 -2.80 -6.37 -3.74
N ARG A 141 -3.70 -7.37 -3.71
CA ARG A 141 -3.78 -8.41 -4.75
C ARG A 141 -4.05 -7.81 -6.14
N GLU A 142 -5.05 -6.91 -6.24
CA GLU A 142 -5.43 -6.28 -7.52
C GLU A 142 -4.30 -5.39 -8.05
N SER A 143 -3.69 -4.55 -7.20
CA SER A 143 -2.56 -3.69 -7.61
C SER A 143 -1.34 -4.51 -8.02
N THR A 144 -1.07 -5.62 -7.33
CA THR A 144 0.01 -6.57 -7.68
C THR A 144 -0.25 -7.21 -9.05
N ALA A 145 -1.47 -7.67 -9.30
CA ALA A 145 -1.83 -8.25 -10.60
C ALA A 145 -1.68 -7.24 -11.75
N GLN A 146 -2.10 -5.98 -11.54
CA GLN A 146 -1.95 -4.91 -12.51
C GLN A 146 -0.47 -4.54 -12.73
N PHE A 147 0.33 -4.48 -11.67
CA PHE A 147 1.76 -4.21 -11.75
C PHE A 147 2.47 -5.26 -12.60
N TYR A 148 2.29 -6.55 -12.30
CA TYR A 148 2.93 -7.62 -13.05
C TYR A 148 2.36 -7.75 -14.46
N GLY A 149 1.06 -7.61 -14.65
CA GLY A 149 0.43 -7.66 -15.98
C GLY A 149 0.92 -6.56 -16.92
N SER A 150 1.24 -5.38 -16.40
CA SER A 150 1.77 -4.27 -17.20
C SER A 150 3.28 -4.39 -17.48
N HIS A 151 4.05 -5.01 -16.57
CA HIS A 151 5.51 -5.12 -16.70
C HIS A 151 5.95 -6.44 -17.36
N TRP A 152 5.15 -7.50 -17.27
CA TRP A 152 5.41 -8.82 -17.87
C TRP A 152 4.18 -9.38 -18.58
N PRO A 153 3.74 -8.77 -19.69
CA PRO A 153 2.51 -9.20 -20.38
C PRO A 153 2.57 -10.61 -20.99
N HIS A 154 3.72 -11.27 -21.00
CA HIS A 154 3.92 -12.59 -21.62
C HIS A 154 4.17 -13.73 -20.62
N GLN A 155 3.98 -13.51 -19.30
CA GLN A 155 4.25 -14.55 -18.30
C GLN A 155 3.20 -15.68 -18.26
N GLU A 156 2.04 -15.53 -18.91
CA GLU A 156 1.10 -16.64 -19.07
C GLU A 156 1.67 -17.81 -19.86
N SER A 157 2.72 -17.59 -20.67
CA SER A 157 3.39 -18.66 -21.42
C SER A 157 4.45 -19.42 -20.63
N ILE A 158 4.92 -18.89 -19.50
CA ILE A 158 5.98 -19.50 -18.68
C ILE A 158 5.39 -20.46 -17.65
N PHE A 159 4.14 -20.27 -17.22
CA PHE A 159 3.43 -21.17 -16.29
C PHE A 159 2.57 -22.23 -16.99
N ARG A 160 2.63 -22.33 -18.30
CA ARG A 160 2.21 -23.53 -19.01
C ARG A 160 3.33 -24.57 -18.96
N PHE A 161 3.74 -24.93 -17.77
CA PHE A 161 4.58 -26.09 -17.57
C PHE A 161 3.67 -27.32 -17.60
N GLU A 162 3.67 -28.00 -18.76
CA GLU A 162 3.74 -29.43 -18.87
C GLU A 162 2.93 -30.25 -17.84
N SER A 163 1.60 -30.29 -18.04
CA SER A 163 0.81 -31.38 -17.48
C SER A 163 0.85 -32.63 -18.40
N ASP A 164 1.67 -32.62 -19.46
CA ASP A 164 1.74 -33.68 -20.47
C ASP A 164 3.19 -34.20 -20.68
N ALA A 165 4.03 -34.22 -19.65
CA ALA A 165 5.22 -35.02 -19.65
C ALA A 165 4.89 -36.34 -18.94
N GLU A 166 4.49 -37.37 -19.71
CA GLU A 166 4.62 -38.77 -19.30
C GLU A 166 6.08 -38.97 -18.85
N LEU A 167 6.28 -39.27 -17.57
CA LEU A 167 7.56 -39.66 -17.01
C LEU A 167 7.87 -41.06 -17.56
N ASP A 168 8.73 -41.14 -18.57
CA ASP A 168 9.39 -42.38 -18.90
C ASP A 168 10.32 -42.74 -17.72
N GLU A 169 9.88 -43.72 -16.95
CA GLU A 169 10.65 -44.37 -15.86
C GLU A 169 11.69 -45.32 -16.44
N ASP A 170 12.73 -44.83 -17.08
CA ASP A 170 13.91 -45.68 -17.37
C ASP A 170 15.10 -44.76 -17.69
N GLU A 171 15.92 -44.52 -16.70
CA GLU A 171 17.37 -44.29 -16.76
C GLU A 171 17.84 -43.60 -15.47
N LEU A 172 17.96 -44.39 -14.40
CA LEU A 172 18.82 -44.07 -13.26
C LEU A 172 20.19 -44.68 -13.53
N GLU A 173 21.08 -43.95 -14.17
CA GLU A 173 22.51 -44.26 -14.09
C GLU A 173 23.08 -43.51 -12.88
N GLU A 174 23.59 -44.30 -11.94
CA GLU A 174 24.34 -43.86 -10.77
C GLU A 174 25.73 -43.39 -11.24
N ASP A 175 25.97 -42.08 -11.26
CA ASP A 175 27.31 -41.54 -11.32
C ASP A 175 27.80 -41.19 -9.92
N ASP A 176 28.63 -42.06 -9.37
CA ASP A 176 29.53 -41.81 -8.22
C ASP A 176 30.53 -40.71 -8.59
N ASP A 177 30.36 -39.51 -8.03
CA ASP A 177 31.42 -38.49 -8.05
C ASP A 177 31.89 -38.22 -6.62
N PRO A 178 33.11 -38.66 -6.24
CA PRO A 178 33.70 -38.33 -4.96
C PRO A 178 34.52 -37.04 -5.09
N ASP A 179 34.46 -36.21 -4.09
CA ASP A 179 35.31 -35.05 -3.79
C ASP A 179 34.76 -33.69 -4.20
N LEU A 180 33.94 -33.09 -3.35
CA LEU A 180 33.84 -31.65 -3.24
C LEU A 180 34.35 -31.22 -1.88
N ASP A 181 35.55 -30.61 -1.90
CA ASP A 181 36.19 -29.96 -0.77
C ASP A 181 35.32 -28.86 -0.19
N GLU A 182 35.16 -28.91 1.13
CA GLU A 182 34.49 -27.89 1.95
C GLU A 182 35.40 -26.64 2.01
N ASP A 183 35.10 -25.61 1.22
CA ASP A 183 35.58 -24.25 1.49
C ASP A 183 34.37 -23.34 1.79
N GLU A 184 34.07 -23.18 3.08
CA GLU A 184 33.19 -22.13 3.57
C GLU A 184 33.89 -20.78 3.45
N PRO A 185 33.28 -19.75 2.82
CA PRO A 185 33.81 -18.40 2.89
C PRO A 185 33.50 -17.78 4.26
N GLU A 186 34.52 -17.40 5.00
CA GLU A 186 34.43 -16.57 6.19
C GLU A 186 33.70 -15.25 5.87
N LEU A 187 32.61 -14.98 6.59
CA LEU A 187 31.92 -13.70 6.54
C LEU A 187 32.74 -12.63 7.28
N ASP A 188 33.26 -11.68 6.54
CA ASP A 188 33.93 -10.50 7.07
C ASP A 188 32.89 -9.52 7.68
N GLU A 189 32.89 -9.41 9.02
CA GLU A 189 31.98 -8.53 9.79
C GLU A 189 32.33 -7.02 9.69
N THR A 190 33.07 -6.56 8.69
CA THR A 190 33.51 -5.17 8.57
C THR A 190 33.10 -4.47 7.29
N ASP A 191 31.86 -4.66 6.80
CA ASP A 191 31.34 -3.85 5.71
C ASP A 191 30.60 -2.61 6.23
N PRO A 192 31.13 -1.37 6.07
CA PRO A 192 30.56 -0.15 6.60
C PRO A 192 29.42 0.45 5.76
N PHE A 193 28.77 -0.29 4.88
CA PHE A 193 27.71 0.24 3.98
C PHE A 193 26.28 0.01 4.43
N TYR A 194 26.06 -0.40 5.69
CA TYR A 194 24.71 -0.58 6.23
C TYR A 194 24.33 0.53 7.20
N PHE A 195 24.40 1.78 6.84
CA PHE A 195 23.71 2.89 7.52
C PHE A 195 24.09 4.22 6.85
N SER A 196 23.42 4.58 5.78
CA SER A 196 23.28 6.00 5.42
C SER A 196 22.36 6.12 4.21
N GLU A 197 21.14 6.53 4.48
CA GLU A 197 20.38 7.55 3.77
C GLU A 197 18.97 7.50 4.34
N GLY A 198 18.72 8.19 5.32
CA GLY A 198 18.42 9.55 5.58
C GLY A 198 17.26 10.02 4.73
N MET A 199 16.02 9.61 5.07
CA MET A 199 14.87 10.35 4.58
C MET A 199 14.82 11.70 5.28
N HIS A 200 15.40 12.71 4.64
CA HIS A 200 14.96 14.09 4.75
C HIS A 200 13.90 14.30 3.68
N LEU A 201 12.65 14.38 4.13
CA LEU A 201 11.62 15.39 3.81
C LEU A 201 10.31 14.98 4.45
#